data_0d7933be5f912cd73ad5307d0ca2e71c
#
_entry.id   0d7933be5f912cd73ad5307d0ca2e71c
#
_cell.length_a   1.000
_cell.length_b   1.000
_cell.length_c   1.000
_cell.angle_alpha   90.00
_cell.angle_beta   90.00
_cell.angle_gamma   90.00
#
_symmetry.space_group_name_H-M   'P 1'
#
loop_
_entity.id
_entity.type
_entity.pdbx_description
1 polymer ?
#
loop_
_entity_poly.entity_id
_entity_poly.type
_entity_poly.pdbx_seq_one_letter_code
_entity_poly.pdbx_strand_id
1 'polypeptide(L)'
;MKIRRVRDEEYAEIARLRRQTIRSVNANDYPEDVIDSWSAKTGAQDFRKSADICKRWVALDVDGIIGFCEHNLKCEVSRMYVHKDHLRKGVGSRLLEVAEDSLEKQGCKKISIESTVTAKDFYEKNGYKIMKKTLYKGKKKQPIYRMTKKLFKDKYS
;
A
#
# COMPACT_ATOMS: atom_id res chain seq x y z
N MET A 1 -6.96 1.85 -17.84
CA MET A 1 -5.92 1.80 -16.79
C MET A 1 -4.92 0.71 -17.09
N LYS A 2 -3.64 1.03 -16.98
CA LYS A 2 -2.54 0.09 -17.18
C LYS A 2 -1.76 -0.05 -15.88
N ILE A 3 -1.35 -1.29 -15.55
CA ILE A 3 -0.48 -1.55 -14.39
C ILE A 3 0.82 -2.16 -14.90
N ARG A 4 1.96 -1.61 -14.46
CA ARG A 4 3.29 -2.09 -14.80
C ARG A 4 4.26 -1.88 -13.65
N ARG A 5 5.45 -2.48 -13.77
CA ARG A 5 6.52 -2.25 -12.81
C ARG A 5 6.96 -0.78 -12.83
N VAL A 6 7.34 -0.29 -11.66
CA VAL A 6 7.87 1.08 -11.48
C VAL A 6 9.20 1.22 -12.23
N ARG A 7 9.47 2.40 -12.79
CA ARG A 7 10.75 2.80 -13.38
C ARG A 7 11.50 3.68 -12.39
N ASP A 8 12.83 3.62 -12.43
CA ASP A 8 13.69 4.34 -11.49
C ASP A 8 13.46 5.87 -11.51
N GLU A 9 13.20 6.43 -12.69
CA GLU A 9 12.91 7.86 -12.84
C GLU A 9 11.58 8.32 -12.24
N GLU A 10 10.73 7.37 -11.82
CA GLU A 10 9.40 7.66 -11.30
C GLU A 10 9.32 7.85 -9.78
N TYR A 11 10.39 7.58 -9.05
CA TYR A 11 10.33 7.60 -7.58
C TYR A 11 9.99 8.98 -7.00
N ALA A 12 10.40 10.06 -7.63
CA ALA A 12 10.01 11.41 -7.19
C ALA A 12 8.50 11.62 -7.32
N GLU A 13 7.90 11.14 -8.41
CA GLU A 13 6.46 11.22 -8.64
C GLU A 13 5.68 10.34 -7.63
N ILE A 14 6.19 9.16 -7.34
CA ILE A 14 5.61 8.26 -6.33
C ILE A 14 5.66 8.91 -4.93
N ALA A 15 6.76 9.57 -4.59
CA ALA A 15 6.88 10.29 -3.33
C ALA A 15 5.85 11.43 -3.23
N ARG A 16 5.59 12.12 -4.34
CA ARG A 16 4.53 13.15 -4.40
C ARG A 16 3.14 12.54 -4.23
N LEU A 17 2.87 11.42 -4.90
CA LEU A 17 1.61 10.70 -4.76
C LEU A 17 1.39 10.26 -3.30
N ARG A 18 2.42 9.75 -2.65
CA ARG A 18 2.35 9.37 -1.23
C ARG A 18 1.96 10.56 -0.34
N ARG A 19 2.65 11.68 -0.49
CA ARG A 19 2.36 12.88 0.31
C ARG A 19 0.94 13.38 0.07
N GLN A 20 0.53 13.43 -1.19
CA GLN A 20 -0.83 13.85 -1.57
C GLN A 20 -1.88 12.94 -0.95
N THR A 21 -1.68 11.62 -1.00
CA THR A 21 -2.59 10.63 -0.42
C THR A 21 -2.71 10.79 1.09
N ILE A 22 -1.58 10.94 1.78
CA ILE A 22 -1.59 11.14 3.24
C ILE A 22 -2.33 12.43 3.59
N ARG A 23 -2.05 13.53 2.90
CA ARG A 23 -2.64 14.83 3.21
C ARG A 23 -4.12 14.96 2.81
N SER A 24 -4.60 14.15 1.88
CA SER A 24 -5.98 14.24 1.40
C SER A 24 -6.86 13.09 1.86
N VAL A 25 -6.37 11.86 1.83
CA VAL A 25 -7.17 10.67 2.15
C VAL A 25 -7.09 10.33 3.63
N ASN A 26 -5.88 10.24 4.18
CA ASN A 26 -5.67 9.90 5.58
C ASN A 26 -6.01 11.05 6.54
N ALA A 27 -5.96 12.29 6.07
CA ALA A 27 -6.16 13.49 6.91
C ALA A 27 -7.53 13.52 7.62
N ASN A 28 -8.53 12.83 7.07
CA ASN A 28 -9.85 12.76 7.69
C ASN A 28 -9.89 11.89 8.96
N ASP A 29 -8.92 11.00 9.12
CA ASP A 29 -8.92 9.97 10.17
C ASP A 29 -7.81 10.16 11.20
N TYR A 30 -6.91 11.10 11.00
CA TYR A 30 -5.76 11.32 11.87
C TYR A 30 -5.54 12.80 12.20
N PRO A 31 -4.97 13.12 13.40
CA PRO A 31 -4.62 14.50 13.75
C PRO A 31 -3.64 15.14 12.78
N GLU A 32 -3.71 16.46 12.64
CA GLU A 32 -2.90 17.22 11.70
C GLU A 32 -1.38 17.02 11.90
N ASP A 33 -0.91 16.96 13.14
CA ASP A 33 0.51 16.74 13.44
C ASP A 33 0.99 15.35 13.05
N VAL A 34 0.13 14.34 13.13
CA VAL A 34 0.43 12.98 12.64
C VAL A 34 0.55 13.01 11.11
N ILE A 35 -0.36 13.67 10.42
CA ILE A 35 -0.33 13.81 8.97
C ILE A 35 0.93 14.57 8.53
N ASP A 36 1.30 15.64 9.19
CA ASP A 36 2.51 16.39 8.90
C ASP A 36 3.77 15.53 9.07
N SER A 37 3.84 14.77 10.16
CA SER A 37 4.95 13.85 10.42
C SER A 37 5.05 12.76 9.34
N TRP A 38 3.95 12.12 9.00
CA TRP A 38 3.93 11.05 8.02
C TRP A 38 4.25 11.55 6.61
N SER A 39 3.69 12.68 6.21
CA SER A 39 3.89 13.21 4.86
C SER A 39 5.32 13.68 4.61
N ALA A 40 6.06 14.04 5.66
CA ALA A 40 7.45 14.48 5.57
C ALA A 40 8.47 13.34 5.42
N LYS A 41 8.11 12.09 5.72
CA LYS A 41 9.09 10.99 5.86
C LYS A 41 9.52 10.50 4.49
N THR A 42 9.17 9.87 3.67
CA THR A 42 9.73 9.10 2.57
C THR A 42 9.87 9.91 1.29
N GLY A 43 11.09 10.11 0.84
CA GLY A 43 11.40 10.72 -0.45
C GLY A 43 11.88 9.71 -1.49
N ALA A 44 12.23 10.21 -2.68
CA ALA A 44 12.69 9.37 -3.80
C ALA A 44 13.89 8.49 -3.44
N GLN A 45 14.83 9.01 -2.65
CA GLN A 45 16.03 8.26 -2.25
C GLN A 45 15.70 7.06 -1.37
N ASP A 46 14.69 7.17 -0.51
CA ASP A 46 14.26 6.05 0.34
C ASP A 46 13.73 4.89 -0.50
N PHE A 47 13.01 5.19 -1.57
CA PHE A 47 12.56 4.19 -2.52
C PHE A 47 13.74 3.52 -3.25
N ARG A 48 14.74 4.29 -3.67
CA ARG A 48 15.93 3.76 -4.33
C ARG A 48 16.72 2.83 -3.42
N LYS A 49 16.90 3.21 -2.16
CA LYS A 49 17.65 2.41 -1.18
C LYS A 49 17.02 1.04 -0.91
N SER A 50 15.72 0.92 -1.03
CA SER A 50 15.00 -0.34 -0.77
C SER A 50 14.59 -1.08 -2.06
N ALA A 51 15.07 -0.68 -3.22
CA ALA A 51 14.69 -1.28 -4.51
C ALA A 51 15.03 -2.78 -4.59
N ASP A 52 16.11 -3.22 -3.93
CA ASP A 52 16.56 -4.62 -3.96
C ASP A 52 15.71 -5.55 -3.09
N ILE A 53 14.96 -5.01 -2.15
CA ILE A 53 14.17 -5.80 -1.19
C ILE A 53 12.66 -5.64 -1.36
N CYS A 54 12.24 -4.97 -2.42
CA CYS A 54 10.83 -4.71 -2.71
C CYS A 54 10.54 -4.91 -4.20
N LYS A 55 9.27 -5.24 -4.49
CA LYS A 55 8.71 -5.19 -5.84
C LYS A 55 7.60 -4.16 -5.87
N ARG A 56 7.54 -3.37 -6.95
CA ARG A 56 6.69 -2.18 -7.01
C ARG A 56 6.01 -2.03 -8.35
N TRP A 57 4.75 -1.60 -8.31
CA TRP A 57 3.92 -1.37 -9.50
C TRP A 57 3.26 -0.01 -9.42
N VAL A 58 3.00 0.55 -10.59
CA VAL A 58 2.19 1.75 -10.76
C VAL A 58 0.97 1.44 -11.60
N ALA A 59 -0.13 2.12 -11.30
CA ALA A 59 -1.30 2.19 -12.14
C ALA A 59 -1.28 3.53 -12.87
N LEU A 60 -1.54 3.50 -14.18
CA LEU A 60 -1.50 4.68 -15.04
C LEU A 60 -2.80 4.81 -15.81
N ASP A 61 -3.20 6.05 -16.03
CA ASP A 61 -4.22 6.44 -17.00
C ASP A 61 -3.71 7.62 -17.83
N VAL A 62 -4.61 8.35 -18.48
CA VAL A 62 -4.24 9.51 -19.31
C VAL A 62 -3.60 10.65 -18.49
N ASP A 63 -3.86 10.71 -17.20
CA ASP A 63 -3.31 11.72 -16.28
C ASP A 63 -1.94 11.33 -15.69
N GLY A 64 -1.40 10.16 -16.05
CA GLY A 64 -0.14 9.65 -15.54
C GLY A 64 -0.32 8.64 -14.41
N ILE A 65 0.55 8.66 -13.39
CA ILE A 65 0.51 7.73 -12.29
C ILE A 65 -0.64 8.09 -11.33
N ILE A 66 -1.59 7.17 -11.19
CA ILE A 66 -2.78 7.33 -10.33
C ILE A 66 -2.78 6.39 -9.13
N GLY A 67 -1.84 5.45 -9.07
CA GLY A 67 -1.73 4.51 -7.96
C GLY A 67 -0.38 3.84 -7.90
N PHE A 68 -0.06 3.30 -6.73
CA PHE A 68 1.22 2.65 -6.44
C PHE A 68 1.02 1.53 -5.42
N CYS A 69 1.71 0.42 -5.63
CA CYS A 69 1.70 -0.71 -4.70
C CYS A 69 3.11 -1.29 -4.57
N GLU A 70 3.45 -1.70 -3.35
CA GLU A 70 4.73 -2.31 -3.03
C GLU A 70 4.52 -3.54 -2.17
N HIS A 71 5.29 -4.61 -2.45
CA HIS A 71 5.47 -5.68 -1.47
C HIS A 71 6.95 -5.93 -1.23
N ASN A 72 7.27 -6.47 -0.06
CA ASN A 72 8.64 -6.86 0.28
C ASN A 72 8.88 -8.34 -0.01
N LEU A 73 10.03 -8.85 0.41
CA LEU A 73 10.41 -10.26 0.26
C LEU A 73 9.98 -11.14 1.44
N LYS A 74 9.20 -10.60 2.37
CA LYS A 74 8.72 -11.28 3.59
C LYS A 74 7.21 -11.50 3.56
N CYS A 75 6.63 -11.62 2.38
CA CYS A 75 5.20 -11.86 2.20
C CYS A 75 4.31 -10.75 2.78
N GLU A 76 4.74 -9.52 2.64
CA GLU A 76 4.01 -8.36 3.14
C GLU A 76 3.77 -7.34 2.03
N VAL A 77 2.53 -6.85 1.91
CA VAL A 77 2.22 -5.64 1.14
C VAL A 77 2.55 -4.45 2.04
N SER A 78 3.58 -3.71 1.67
CA SER A 78 4.18 -2.70 2.53
C SER A 78 3.73 -1.26 2.21
N ARG A 79 3.22 -1.01 1.01
CA ARG A 79 2.72 0.31 0.62
C ARG A 79 1.62 0.19 -0.44
N MET A 80 0.60 1.04 -0.30
CA MET A 80 -0.49 1.18 -1.26
C MET A 80 -0.98 2.61 -1.25
N TYR A 81 -0.92 3.29 -2.39
CA TYR A 81 -1.44 4.65 -2.52
C TYR A 81 -2.31 4.74 -3.77
N VAL A 82 -3.46 5.40 -3.66
CA VAL A 82 -4.32 5.72 -4.79
C VAL A 82 -4.63 7.22 -4.75
N HIS A 83 -4.45 7.88 -5.87
CA HIS A 83 -4.72 9.31 -6.00
C HIS A 83 -6.17 9.62 -5.60
N LYS A 84 -6.39 10.71 -4.88
CA LYS A 84 -7.71 11.08 -4.33
C LYS A 84 -8.82 11.17 -5.36
N ASP A 85 -8.50 11.57 -6.59
CA ASP A 85 -9.47 11.72 -7.68
C ASP A 85 -9.81 10.40 -8.37
N HIS A 86 -9.12 9.32 -7.99
CA HIS A 86 -9.29 7.98 -8.57
C HIS A 86 -9.71 6.93 -7.55
N LEU A 87 -10.16 7.35 -6.37
CA LEU A 87 -10.68 6.46 -5.35
C LEU A 87 -12.00 5.81 -5.77
N ARG A 88 -12.26 4.59 -5.27
CA ARG A 88 -13.50 3.83 -5.50
C ARG A 88 -13.76 3.50 -6.97
N LYS A 89 -12.71 3.44 -7.78
CA LYS A 89 -12.77 3.06 -9.21
C LYS A 89 -12.05 1.74 -9.49
N GLY A 90 -11.72 0.98 -8.45
CA GLY A 90 -11.07 -0.31 -8.58
C GLY A 90 -9.55 -0.27 -8.75
N VAL A 91 -8.92 0.90 -8.70
CA VAL A 91 -7.46 1.04 -8.89
C VAL A 91 -6.70 0.27 -7.81
N GLY A 92 -7.05 0.48 -6.55
CA GLY A 92 -6.41 -0.21 -5.42
C GLY A 92 -6.58 -1.72 -5.48
N SER A 93 -7.79 -2.20 -5.78
CA SER A 93 -8.06 -3.64 -5.87
C SER A 93 -7.26 -4.29 -7.00
N ARG A 94 -7.11 -3.64 -8.15
CA ARG A 94 -6.30 -4.15 -9.26
C ARG A 94 -4.81 -4.18 -8.92
N LEU A 95 -4.31 -3.14 -8.28
CA LEU A 95 -2.91 -3.11 -7.79
C LEU A 95 -2.66 -4.21 -6.76
N LEU A 96 -3.59 -4.41 -5.85
CA LEU A 96 -3.49 -5.44 -4.83
C LEU A 96 -3.46 -6.84 -5.44
N GLU A 97 -4.29 -7.13 -6.44
CA GLU A 97 -4.27 -8.39 -7.17
C GLU A 97 -2.91 -8.67 -7.81
N VAL A 98 -2.31 -7.65 -8.44
CA VAL A 98 -0.99 -7.78 -9.06
C VAL A 98 0.08 -8.11 -8.02
N ALA A 99 0.05 -7.43 -6.86
CA ALA A 99 0.96 -7.71 -5.76
C ALA A 99 0.74 -9.13 -5.19
N GLU A 100 -0.50 -9.54 -5.03
CA GLU A 100 -0.85 -10.88 -4.55
C GLU A 100 -0.35 -11.98 -5.49
N ASP A 101 -0.51 -11.79 -6.80
CA ASP A 101 0.00 -12.74 -7.80
C ASP A 101 1.52 -12.85 -7.74
N SER A 102 2.21 -11.72 -7.57
CA SER A 102 3.66 -11.70 -7.41
C SER A 102 4.12 -12.41 -6.13
N LEU A 103 3.42 -12.19 -5.03
CA LEU A 103 3.72 -12.84 -3.75
C LEU A 103 3.46 -14.35 -3.81
N GLU A 104 2.39 -14.78 -4.47
CA GLU A 104 2.10 -16.19 -4.70
C GLU A 104 3.21 -16.86 -5.50
N LYS A 105 3.69 -16.23 -6.57
CA LYS A 105 4.83 -16.71 -7.37
C LYS A 105 6.12 -16.76 -6.58
N GLN A 106 6.27 -15.89 -5.59
CA GLN A 106 7.41 -15.88 -4.68
C GLN A 106 7.36 -17.03 -3.65
N GLY A 107 6.25 -17.74 -3.56
CA GLY A 107 6.05 -18.87 -2.64
C GLY A 107 5.27 -18.54 -1.38
N CYS A 108 4.70 -17.35 -1.30
CA CYS A 108 3.92 -16.95 -0.13
C CYS A 108 2.58 -17.68 -0.09
N LYS A 109 2.25 -18.24 1.06
CA LYS A 109 0.94 -18.88 1.32
C LYS A 109 -0.02 -17.96 2.05
N LYS A 110 0.52 -16.93 2.67
CA LYS A 110 -0.22 -15.94 3.43
C LYS A 110 0.45 -14.58 3.25
N ILE A 111 -0.36 -13.54 3.09
CA ILE A 111 0.10 -12.15 2.99
C ILE A 111 -0.27 -11.44 4.28
N SER A 112 0.63 -10.61 4.79
CA SER A 112 0.35 -9.68 5.88
C SER A 112 0.37 -8.24 5.40
N ILE A 113 -0.41 -7.41 6.07
CA ILE A 113 -0.50 -5.96 5.83
C ILE A 113 -0.62 -5.27 7.18
N GLU A 114 0.06 -4.14 7.34
CA GLU A 114 -0.22 -3.20 8.42
C GLU A 114 -1.10 -2.08 7.85
N SER A 115 -2.38 -2.06 8.25
CA SER A 115 -3.36 -1.12 7.72
C SER A 115 -3.59 0.06 8.64
N THR A 116 -3.69 1.24 8.06
CA THR A 116 -4.23 2.41 8.73
C THR A 116 -5.74 2.23 8.97
N VAL A 117 -6.30 3.07 9.84
CA VAL A 117 -7.76 3.16 10.02
C VAL A 117 -8.46 3.47 8.69
N THR A 118 -7.87 4.35 7.89
CA THR A 118 -8.41 4.77 6.59
C THR A 118 -8.57 3.62 5.61
N ALA A 119 -7.59 2.71 5.56
CA ALA A 119 -7.54 1.63 4.55
C ALA A 119 -8.16 0.31 5.03
N LYS A 120 -8.48 0.18 6.31
CA LYS A 120 -8.94 -1.08 6.92
C LYS A 120 -10.11 -1.71 6.15
N ASP A 121 -11.14 -0.94 5.87
CA ASP A 121 -12.33 -1.46 5.18
C ASP A 121 -12.04 -1.91 3.76
N PHE A 122 -11.14 -1.20 3.06
CA PHE A 122 -10.68 -1.59 1.73
C PHE A 122 -10.02 -2.98 1.76
N TYR A 123 -9.13 -3.23 2.72
CA TYR A 123 -8.48 -4.53 2.83
C TYR A 123 -9.45 -5.63 3.25
N GLU A 124 -10.40 -5.34 4.14
CA GLU A 124 -11.43 -6.32 4.51
C GLU A 124 -12.27 -6.73 3.29
N LYS A 125 -12.66 -5.79 2.44
CA LYS A 125 -13.38 -6.07 1.19
C LYS A 125 -12.57 -6.92 0.21
N ASN A 126 -11.25 -6.88 0.29
CA ASN A 126 -10.36 -7.67 -0.54
C ASN A 126 -9.91 -8.99 0.10
N GLY A 127 -10.57 -9.41 1.17
CA GLY A 127 -10.38 -10.72 1.76
C GLY A 127 -9.38 -10.79 2.92
N TYR A 128 -8.90 -9.66 3.40
CA TYR A 128 -8.01 -9.60 4.56
C TYR A 128 -8.81 -9.60 5.86
N LYS A 129 -8.26 -10.28 6.87
CA LYS A 129 -8.86 -10.36 8.20
C LYS A 129 -7.96 -9.66 9.21
N ILE A 130 -8.57 -8.95 10.15
CA ILE A 130 -7.86 -8.32 11.25
C ILE A 130 -7.37 -9.41 12.20
N MET A 131 -6.05 -9.45 12.43
CA MET A 131 -5.43 -10.36 13.39
C MET A 131 -5.11 -9.66 14.71
N LYS A 132 -4.75 -8.39 14.65
CA LYS A 132 -4.36 -7.62 15.83
C LYS A 132 -4.54 -6.12 15.58
N LYS A 133 -5.01 -5.41 16.59
CA LYS A 133 -4.95 -3.94 16.67
C LYS A 133 -3.75 -3.55 17.52
N THR A 134 -2.86 -2.74 16.96
CA THR A 134 -1.69 -2.22 17.67
C THR A 134 -1.67 -0.70 17.62
N LEU A 135 -0.68 -0.10 18.25
CA LEU A 135 -0.45 1.33 18.18
C LEU A 135 0.82 1.63 17.41
N TYR A 136 0.76 2.57 16.48
CA TYR A 136 1.92 3.03 15.76
C TYR A 136 2.94 3.63 16.74
N LYS A 137 4.21 3.24 16.61
CA LYS A 137 5.30 3.68 17.49
C LYS A 137 5.83 5.06 17.10
N GLY A 138 4.97 6.06 17.06
CA GLY A 138 5.36 7.46 16.84
C GLY A 138 5.21 8.28 18.11
N LYS A 139 5.44 9.59 18.01
CA LYS A 139 5.24 10.54 19.13
C LYS A 139 3.81 10.52 19.67
N LYS A 140 2.83 10.22 18.80
CA LYS A 140 1.45 9.97 19.16
C LYS A 140 1.09 8.55 18.74
N LYS A 141 0.57 7.78 19.68
CA LYS A 141 0.12 6.40 19.45
C LYS A 141 -1.15 6.42 18.61
N GLN A 142 -1.07 5.96 17.37
CA GLN A 142 -2.22 5.84 16.47
C GLN A 142 -2.54 4.37 16.20
N PRO A 143 -3.85 4.01 16.07
CA PRO A 143 -4.21 2.62 15.78
C PRO A 143 -3.68 2.15 14.44
N ILE A 144 -3.15 0.94 14.43
CA ILE A 144 -2.76 0.19 13.24
C ILE A 144 -3.33 -1.20 13.36
N TYR A 145 -3.84 -1.73 12.25
CA TYR A 145 -4.40 -3.06 12.18
C TYR A 145 -3.45 -3.99 11.43
N ARG A 146 -3.01 -5.06 12.08
CA ARG A 146 -2.32 -6.14 11.38
C ARG A 146 -3.38 -7.05 10.78
N MET A 147 -3.30 -7.22 9.46
CA MET A 147 -4.27 -7.98 8.70
C MET A 147 -3.58 -9.06 7.87
N THR A 148 -4.27 -10.15 7.62
CA THR A 148 -3.73 -11.25 6.81
C THR A 148 -4.76 -11.79 5.84
N LYS A 149 -4.25 -12.35 4.73
CA LYS A 149 -5.03 -13.08 3.75
C LYS A 149 -4.29 -14.36 3.36
N LYS A 150 -4.98 -15.49 3.37
CA LYS A 150 -4.43 -16.75 2.87
C LYS A 150 -4.55 -16.76 1.34
N LEU A 151 -3.46 -17.04 0.66
CA LEU A 151 -3.42 -17.18 -0.80
C LEU A 151 -3.70 -18.60 -1.25
N PHE A 152 -3.45 -19.56 -0.37
CA PHE A 152 -3.63 -20.95 -0.67
C PHE A 152 -5.12 -21.29 -0.78
N LYS A 153 -5.52 -21.77 -1.95
CA LYS A 153 -6.81 -22.45 -2.14
C LYS A 153 -6.54 -23.94 -2.15
N ASP A 154 -7.05 -24.63 -1.17
CA ASP A 154 -7.04 -26.08 -1.17
C ASP A 154 -7.84 -26.56 -2.38
N LYS A 155 -7.20 -27.38 -3.26
CA LYS A 155 -7.84 -27.91 -4.45
C LYS A 155 -9.03 -28.81 -4.14
N TYR A 156 -9.16 -29.25 -2.90
CA TYR A 156 -10.14 -30.19 -2.44
C TYR A 156 -11.18 -29.58 -1.49
N SER A 157 -11.11 -28.29 -1.27
CA SER A 157 -12.06 -27.56 -0.44
C SER A 157 -13.12 -26.85 -1.25
#